data_c5d39389530863c607219f175fb52818
#
_entry.id   c5d39389530863c607219f175fb52818
#
_cell.length_a   1.000
_cell.length_b   1.000
_cell.length_c   1.000
_cell.angle_alpha   90.00
_cell.angle_beta   90.00
_cell.angle_gamma   90.00
#
_symmetry.space_group_name_H-M   'P 1'
#
loop_
_entity.id
_entity.type
_entity.pdbx_description
1 polymer ?
#
loop_
_entity_poly.entity_id
_entity_poly.type
_entity_poly.pdbx_seq_one_letter_code
_entity_poly.pdbx_strand_id
1 'polypeptide(L)'
;MRCPRLLRTVAGLLLLAVPLAGCGSDEGAAVAANGVPKTLRVGLIPNVAPEQQKAQYRPFGEYLESALGVDVELFVASDYAGVVAALAGERIDMAYLGGLTYVQAERQVELTPLVTEVDRETGTARYVSAIVVRAAAPYRDLRADIVNAGRTFAFGDVSSTSGSLYPRIMLDAAGARCSPRKVDECPPLRRVTFTGGHDATAAAVHGGQVDAGGIELRILHRLEREGKVPAGALRIIDKREVMGYPWVARTELGGPAHQAITRAFTAINDPKLLDLMRARRYVPVTAGDYADVRREARRLGLLPAE
;
A
#
# COMPACT_ATOMS: atom_id res chain seq x y z
N MET A 1 4.66 -58.72 -79.38
CA MET A 1 4.17 -57.40 -79.02
C MET A 1 5.19 -56.80 -78.04
N ARG A 2 5.71 -55.66 -78.35
CA ARG A 2 6.98 -55.12 -77.81
C ARG A 2 6.72 -54.25 -76.59
N CYS A 3 7.44 -54.54 -75.49
CA CYS A 3 7.46 -53.74 -74.26
C CYS A 3 8.62 -52.72 -74.37
N PRO A 4 8.40 -51.42 -74.08
CA PRO A 4 9.54 -50.52 -73.94
C PRO A 4 9.89 -50.32 -72.43
N ARG A 5 11.19 -50.31 -72.22
CA ARG A 5 11.85 -50.10 -70.90
C ARG A 5 11.67 -48.62 -70.46
N LEU A 6 11.20 -48.39 -69.23
CA LEU A 6 11.25 -47.12 -68.57
C LEU A 6 12.55 -46.94 -67.80
N LEU A 7 13.30 -45.88 -68.14
CA LEU A 7 14.45 -45.39 -67.42
C LEU A 7 14.02 -44.76 -66.09
N ARG A 8 14.60 -45.23 -64.99
CA ARG A 8 14.45 -44.59 -63.68
C ARG A 8 15.56 -43.59 -63.51
N THR A 9 15.23 -42.28 -63.49
CA THR A 9 16.10 -41.21 -63.04
C THR A 9 15.92 -41.05 -61.51
N VAL A 10 17.02 -41.26 -60.78
CA VAL A 10 17.08 -41.00 -59.33
C VAL A 10 17.44 -39.51 -59.19
N ALA A 11 16.47 -38.71 -58.73
CA ALA A 11 16.71 -37.35 -58.31
C ALA A 11 17.13 -37.32 -56.82
N GLY A 12 18.41 -37.00 -56.59
CA GLY A 12 18.95 -36.85 -55.23
C GLY A 12 18.40 -35.54 -54.61
N LEU A 13 17.69 -35.70 -53.52
CA LEU A 13 17.20 -34.61 -52.68
C LEU A 13 18.34 -34.21 -51.72
N LEU A 14 19.03 -33.09 -51.98
CA LEU A 14 19.92 -32.47 -50.99
C LEU A 14 19.08 -31.80 -49.93
N LEU A 15 19.01 -32.36 -48.73
CA LEU A 15 18.49 -31.69 -47.52
C LEU A 15 19.54 -30.66 -47.06
N LEU A 16 19.28 -29.40 -47.33
CA LEU A 16 19.94 -28.30 -46.64
C LEU A 16 19.42 -28.24 -45.20
N ALA A 17 20.20 -28.68 -44.23
CA ALA A 17 20.00 -28.43 -42.82
C ALA A 17 20.32 -26.95 -42.53
N VAL A 18 19.30 -26.12 -42.41
CA VAL A 18 19.43 -24.74 -41.87
C VAL A 18 19.52 -24.85 -40.36
N PRO A 19 20.61 -24.43 -39.71
CA PRO A 19 20.63 -24.33 -38.26
C PRO A 19 19.71 -23.19 -37.88
N LEU A 20 18.56 -23.47 -37.25
CA LEU A 20 17.80 -22.50 -36.46
C LEU A 20 18.68 -22.13 -35.26
N ALA A 21 19.47 -21.07 -35.40
CA ALA A 21 19.98 -20.31 -34.28
C ALA A 21 18.76 -19.64 -33.60
N GLY A 22 18.16 -20.35 -32.64
CA GLY A 22 17.19 -19.76 -31.72
C GLY A 22 17.93 -18.74 -30.86
N CYS A 23 17.91 -17.46 -31.28
CA CYS A 23 18.11 -16.37 -30.34
C CYS A 23 16.90 -16.35 -29.41
N GLY A 24 16.94 -17.17 -28.38
CA GLY A 24 16.18 -16.90 -27.17
C GLY A 24 16.79 -15.64 -26.54
N SER A 25 16.30 -14.49 -26.90
CA SER A 25 16.47 -13.30 -26.09
C SER A 25 15.68 -13.56 -24.81
N ASP A 26 16.37 -14.09 -23.77
CA ASP A 26 15.98 -13.84 -22.40
C ASP A 26 15.96 -12.31 -22.23
N GLU A 27 14.80 -11.71 -22.44
CA GLU A 27 14.51 -10.38 -21.92
C GLU A 27 14.32 -10.50 -20.39
N GLY A 28 15.33 -11.01 -19.71
CA GLY A 28 15.50 -10.77 -18.29
C GLY A 28 15.54 -9.25 -18.12
N ALA A 29 14.69 -8.69 -17.27
CA ALA A 29 14.63 -7.27 -17.00
C ALA A 29 16.07 -6.73 -16.89
N ALA A 30 16.48 -5.86 -17.81
CA ALA A 30 17.84 -5.35 -17.83
C ALA A 30 18.07 -4.58 -16.52
N VAL A 31 18.98 -5.06 -15.67
CA VAL A 31 19.30 -4.45 -14.38
C VAL A 31 20.46 -3.46 -14.50
N ALA A 32 20.47 -2.45 -13.64
CA ALA A 32 21.59 -1.53 -13.49
C ALA A 32 22.72 -2.18 -12.67
N ALA A 33 23.89 -1.56 -12.61
CA ALA A 33 25.05 -2.07 -11.89
C ALA A 33 24.81 -2.29 -10.38
N ASN A 34 23.83 -1.60 -9.79
CA ASN A 34 23.40 -1.75 -8.40
C ASN A 34 22.34 -2.84 -8.20
N GLY A 35 22.01 -3.62 -9.24
CA GLY A 35 21.02 -4.70 -9.19
C GLY A 35 19.57 -4.24 -9.33
N VAL A 36 19.28 -2.94 -9.37
CA VAL A 36 17.94 -2.40 -9.55
C VAL A 36 17.53 -2.54 -11.03
N PRO A 37 16.27 -2.92 -11.35
CA PRO A 37 15.76 -2.91 -12.73
C PRO A 37 15.98 -1.55 -13.39
N LYS A 38 16.30 -1.52 -14.70
CA LYS A 38 16.47 -0.26 -15.44
C LYS A 38 15.23 0.61 -15.42
N THR A 39 14.06 0.01 -15.32
CA THR A 39 12.78 0.68 -15.01
C THR A 39 12.26 0.10 -13.70
N LEU A 40 12.30 0.87 -12.62
CA LEU A 40 11.78 0.50 -11.32
C LEU A 40 10.30 0.91 -11.22
N ARG A 41 9.42 -0.06 -11.15
CA ARG A 41 7.96 0.17 -11.06
C ARG A 41 7.54 0.23 -9.60
N VAL A 42 7.06 1.39 -9.17
CA VAL A 42 6.79 1.72 -7.76
C VAL A 42 5.29 1.89 -7.53
N GLY A 43 4.70 0.99 -6.75
CA GLY A 43 3.31 1.03 -6.35
C GLY A 43 3.05 1.92 -5.14
N LEU A 44 1.94 2.63 -5.17
CA LEU A 44 1.48 3.47 -4.06
C LEU A 44 0.03 3.11 -3.74
N ILE A 45 -0.27 2.77 -2.49
CA ILE A 45 -1.66 2.60 -2.07
C ILE A 45 -2.39 3.94 -2.12
N PRO A 46 -3.65 3.98 -2.58
CA PRO A 46 -4.42 5.24 -2.70
C PRO A 46 -4.95 5.70 -1.34
N ASN A 47 -4.08 6.29 -0.51
CA ASN A 47 -4.47 6.90 0.77
C ASN A 47 -5.48 8.05 0.60
N VAL A 48 -5.47 8.67 -0.55
CA VAL A 48 -6.39 9.70 -1.06
C VAL A 48 -6.69 9.39 -2.53
N ALA A 49 -7.49 10.21 -3.19
CA ALA A 49 -7.83 10.03 -4.60
C ALA A 49 -6.58 9.71 -5.47
N PRO A 50 -6.61 8.67 -6.32
CA PRO A 50 -5.42 8.13 -7.00
C PRO A 50 -4.62 9.17 -7.80
N GLU A 51 -5.30 10.05 -8.54
CA GLU A 51 -4.63 11.10 -9.32
C GLU A 51 -3.89 12.10 -8.42
N GLN A 52 -4.49 12.46 -7.29
CA GLN A 52 -3.85 13.32 -6.30
C GLN A 52 -2.64 12.61 -5.67
N GLN A 53 -2.76 11.34 -5.35
CA GLN A 53 -1.68 10.51 -4.80
C GLN A 53 -0.49 10.49 -5.78
N LYS A 54 -0.73 10.18 -7.05
CA LYS A 54 0.30 10.12 -8.08
C LYS A 54 1.01 11.48 -8.27
N ALA A 55 0.24 12.55 -8.41
CA ALA A 55 0.81 13.89 -8.56
C ALA A 55 1.67 14.30 -7.35
N GLN A 56 1.22 13.96 -6.14
CA GLN A 56 1.94 14.24 -4.90
C GLN A 56 3.30 13.52 -4.84
N TYR A 57 3.37 12.26 -5.30
CA TYR A 57 4.59 11.44 -5.20
C TYR A 57 5.55 11.59 -6.37
N ARG A 58 5.20 12.38 -7.42
CA ARG A 58 6.09 12.62 -8.56
C ARG A 58 7.48 13.12 -8.17
N PRO A 59 7.65 14.14 -7.30
CA PRO A 59 8.99 14.60 -6.90
C PRO A 59 9.81 13.51 -6.20
N PHE A 60 9.13 12.59 -5.53
CA PHE A 60 9.78 11.44 -4.90
C PHE A 60 10.24 10.41 -5.94
N GLY A 61 9.46 10.17 -7.01
CA GLY A 61 9.87 9.35 -8.16
C GLY A 61 11.12 9.92 -8.82
N GLU A 62 11.13 11.22 -9.13
CA GLU A 62 12.27 11.95 -9.73
C GLU A 62 13.54 11.85 -8.85
N TYR A 63 13.38 11.89 -7.54
CA TYR A 63 14.49 11.66 -6.61
C TYR A 63 15.04 10.23 -6.73
N LEU A 64 14.18 9.21 -6.75
CA LEU A 64 14.61 7.81 -6.87
C LEU A 64 15.32 7.55 -8.20
N GLU A 65 14.84 8.13 -9.31
CA GLU A 65 15.53 8.07 -10.62
C GLU A 65 16.96 8.56 -10.51
N SER A 66 17.13 9.76 -9.93
CA SER A 66 18.46 10.35 -9.74
C SER A 66 19.35 9.55 -8.80
N ALA A 67 18.79 9.06 -7.67
CA ALA A 67 19.54 8.37 -6.64
C ALA A 67 19.97 6.94 -7.03
N LEU A 68 19.16 6.28 -7.86
CA LEU A 68 19.38 4.88 -8.27
C LEU A 68 19.99 4.76 -9.69
N GLY A 69 19.90 5.82 -10.50
CA GLY A 69 20.36 5.80 -11.90
C GLY A 69 19.51 4.91 -12.81
N VAL A 70 18.20 4.87 -12.56
CA VAL A 70 17.21 4.05 -13.30
C VAL A 70 15.95 4.89 -13.57
N ASP A 71 15.15 4.49 -14.54
CA ASP A 71 13.83 5.08 -14.73
C ASP A 71 12.88 4.65 -13.62
N VAL A 72 11.93 5.52 -13.19
CA VAL A 72 10.94 5.22 -12.17
C VAL A 72 9.52 5.43 -12.68
N GLU A 73 8.72 4.38 -12.65
CA GLU A 73 7.30 4.43 -13.00
C GLU A 73 6.42 4.34 -11.76
N LEU A 74 5.65 5.40 -11.48
CA LEU A 74 4.70 5.41 -10.37
C LEU A 74 3.37 4.79 -10.79
N PHE A 75 2.94 3.78 -10.07
CA PHE A 75 1.67 3.09 -10.22
C PHE A 75 0.76 3.35 -9.02
N VAL A 76 -0.44 3.82 -9.27
CA VAL A 76 -1.50 3.95 -8.25
C VAL A 76 -2.73 3.20 -8.74
N ALA A 77 -3.19 2.23 -7.97
CA ALA A 77 -4.43 1.49 -8.26
C ALA A 77 -5.66 2.27 -7.78
N SER A 78 -6.85 1.77 -8.15
CA SER A 78 -8.14 2.31 -7.65
C SER A 78 -8.37 2.03 -6.17
N ASP A 79 -7.76 0.96 -5.64
CA ASP A 79 -7.87 0.50 -4.27
C ASP A 79 -6.58 -0.19 -3.81
N TYR A 80 -6.52 -0.53 -2.52
CA TYR A 80 -5.35 -1.17 -1.91
C TYR A 80 -5.10 -2.58 -2.46
N ALA A 81 -6.17 -3.34 -2.75
CA ALA A 81 -6.06 -4.69 -3.29
C ALA A 81 -5.42 -4.70 -4.69
N GLY A 82 -5.68 -3.67 -5.50
CA GLY A 82 -5.08 -3.50 -6.82
C GLY A 82 -3.56 -3.34 -6.77
N VAL A 83 -3.01 -2.69 -5.73
CA VAL A 83 -1.54 -2.60 -5.53
C VAL A 83 -0.97 -3.96 -5.13
N VAL A 84 -1.65 -4.69 -4.25
CA VAL A 84 -1.25 -6.06 -3.86
C VAL A 84 -1.27 -6.99 -5.07
N ALA A 85 -2.32 -6.94 -5.88
CA ALA A 85 -2.42 -7.73 -7.11
C ALA A 85 -1.34 -7.35 -8.14
N ALA A 86 -0.93 -6.07 -8.19
CA ALA A 86 0.15 -5.64 -9.06
C ALA A 86 1.53 -6.18 -8.61
N LEU A 87 1.79 -6.24 -7.29
CA LEU A 87 2.98 -6.89 -6.72
C LEU A 87 2.99 -8.39 -7.01
N ALA A 88 1.89 -9.09 -6.72
CA ALA A 88 1.77 -10.53 -6.93
C ALA A 88 1.84 -10.93 -8.42
N GLY A 89 1.35 -10.07 -9.31
CA GLY A 89 1.40 -10.25 -10.76
C GLY A 89 2.64 -9.66 -11.42
N GLU A 90 3.67 -9.33 -10.65
CA GLU A 90 4.98 -8.82 -11.15
C GLU A 90 4.90 -7.55 -12.01
N ARG A 91 3.79 -6.81 -11.90
CA ARG A 91 3.59 -5.55 -12.63
C ARG A 91 4.27 -4.35 -11.96
N ILE A 92 4.61 -4.48 -10.68
CA ILE A 92 5.40 -3.52 -9.91
C ILE A 92 6.47 -4.25 -9.10
N ASP A 93 7.58 -3.59 -8.83
CA ASP A 93 8.78 -4.15 -8.23
C ASP A 93 8.88 -3.84 -6.75
N MET A 94 8.37 -2.70 -6.35
CA MET A 94 8.28 -2.27 -4.95
C MET A 94 7.01 -1.45 -4.72
N ALA A 95 6.64 -1.28 -3.45
CA ALA A 95 5.46 -0.49 -3.09
C ALA A 95 5.56 0.18 -1.72
N TYR A 96 4.83 1.29 -1.57
CA TYR A 96 4.52 1.94 -0.30
C TYR A 96 3.18 1.41 0.21
N LEU A 97 3.21 0.66 1.30
CA LEU A 97 2.04 -0.04 1.84
C LEU A 97 1.73 0.39 3.27
N GLY A 98 0.48 0.28 3.67
CA GLY A 98 0.14 0.24 5.09
C GLY A 98 0.55 -1.10 5.71
N GLY A 99 0.75 -1.14 7.03
CA GLY A 99 1.16 -2.36 7.72
C GLY A 99 0.19 -3.53 7.51
N LEU A 100 -1.15 -3.29 7.52
CA LEU A 100 -2.14 -4.33 7.21
C LEU A 100 -2.03 -4.79 5.76
N THR A 101 -1.93 -3.86 4.82
CA THR A 101 -1.78 -4.18 3.39
C THR A 101 -0.52 -5.02 3.15
N TYR A 102 0.59 -4.67 3.84
CA TYR A 102 1.83 -5.43 3.77
C TYR A 102 1.64 -6.88 4.26
N VAL A 103 1.08 -7.08 5.46
CA VAL A 103 0.89 -8.45 5.99
C VAL A 103 -0.15 -9.28 5.21
N GLN A 104 -1.01 -8.62 4.42
CA GLN A 104 -1.89 -9.29 3.46
C GLN A 104 -1.14 -9.65 2.17
N ALA A 105 -0.28 -8.75 1.67
CA ALA A 105 0.48 -8.93 0.45
C ALA A 105 1.55 -10.03 0.59
N GLU A 106 2.25 -10.12 1.74
CA GLU A 106 3.27 -11.15 1.99
C GLU A 106 2.74 -12.59 1.95
N ARG A 107 1.42 -12.78 1.92
CA ARG A 107 0.77 -14.08 1.72
C ARG A 107 0.61 -14.46 0.24
N GLN A 108 0.78 -13.52 -0.65
CA GLN A 108 0.57 -13.70 -2.09
C GLN A 108 1.89 -13.64 -2.87
N VAL A 109 2.88 -12.91 -2.33
CA VAL A 109 4.18 -12.71 -2.97
C VAL A 109 5.23 -12.49 -1.88
N GLU A 110 6.44 -13.00 -2.10
CA GLU A 110 7.54 -12.78 -1.18
C GLU A 110 8.02 -11.33 -1.22
N LEU A 111 7.92 -10.65 -0.07
CA LEU A 111 8.25 -9.25 0.09
C LEU A 111 9.30 -9.03 1.18
N THR A 112 10.23 -8.15 0.90
CA THR A 112 11.20 -7.66 1.88
C THR A 112 10.85 -6.22 2.25
N PRO A 113 10.45 -5.92 3.49
CA PRO A 113 10.31 -4.55 3.96
C PRO A 113 11.71 -3.93 4.10
N LEU A 114 11.89 -2.73 3.55
CA LEU A 114 13.20 -2.09 3.47
C LEU A 114 13.34 -0.95 4.47
N VAL A 115 12.42 0.01 4.42
CA VAL A 115 12.48 1.23 5.25
C VAL A 115 11.08 1.70 5.61
N THR A 116 11.01 2.51 6.68
CA THR A 116 9.84 3.35 7.02
C THR A 116 10.29 4.75 7.41
N GLU A 117 9.38 5.70 7.40
CA GLU A 117 9.64 7.05 7.89
C GLU A 117 9.69 7.11 9.43
N VAL A 118 10.60 7.92 9.96
CA VAL A 118 10.48 8.47 11.31
C VAL A 118 9.54 9.67 11.21
N ASP A 119 8.37 9.53 11.79
CA ASP A 119 7.28 10.50 11.67
C ASP A 119 7.63 11.83 12.34
N ARG A 120 7.18 12.96 11.75
CA ARG A 120 7.46 14.29 12.29
C ARG A 120 6.72 14.60 13.59
N GLU A 121 5.50 14.10 13.73
CA GLU A 121 4.65 14.40 14.87
C GLU A 121 5.05 13.54 16.08
N THR A 122 5.19 12.22 15.88
CA THR A 122 5.54 11.30 16.96
C THR A 122 7.04 11.27 17.28
N GLY A 123 7.89 11.63 16.32
CA GLY A 123 9.35 11.52 16.43
C GLY A 123 9.87 10.09 16.39
N THR A 124 9.04 9.12 16.10
CA THR A 124 9.33 7.67 16.07
C THR A 124 8.97 7.07 14.72
N ALA A 125 9.31 5.79 14.51
CA ALA A 125 8.84 5.03 13.34
C ALA A 125 7.37 4.60 13.47
N ARG A 126 6.55 5.41 14.14
CA ARG A 126 5.12 5.20 14.35
C ARG A 126 4.35 6.46 14.00
N TYR A 127 3.13 6.29 13.51
CA TYR A 127 2.17 7.35 13.25
C TYR A 127 0.86 7.09 14.00
N VAL A 128 -0.12 7.98 13.88
CA VAL A 128 -1.36 7.89 14.67
C VAL A 128 -2.55 7.51 13.78
N SER A 129 -3.20 6.40 14.13
CA SER A 129 -4.58 6.09 13.74
C SER A 129 -5.54 6.75 14.72
N ALA A 130 -6.54 7.46 14.23
CA ALA A 130 -7.52 8.17 15.06
C ALA A 130 -8.95 7.84 14.64
N ILE A 131 -9.87 7.86 15.62
CA ILE A 131 -11.31 7.94 15.38
C ILE A 131 -11.70 9.39 15.57
N VAL A 132 -12.34 9.95 14.53
CA VAL A 132 -12.78 11.35 14.51
C VAL A 132 -14.29 11.45 14.42
N VAL A 133 -14.79 12.57 14.96
CA VAL A 133 -16.19 13.01 14.89
C VAL A 133 -16.24 14.49 14.53
N ARG A 134 -17.39 15.01 14.10
CA ARG A 134 -17.55 16.47 13.94
C ARG A 134 -17.29 17.18 15.27
N ALA A 135 -16.53 18.25 15.25
CA ALA A 135 -16.22 19.04 16.45
C ALA A 135 -17.49 19.59 17.13
N ALA A 136 -18.47 20.00 16.32
CA ALA A 136 -19.77 20.51 16.80
C ALA A 136 -20.69 19.41 17.34
N ALA A 137 -20.43 18.12 17.12
CA ALA A 137 -21.23 17.03 17.65
C ALA A 137 -21.00 16.86 19.17
N PRO A 138 -22.03 16.46 19.94
CA PRO A 138 -21.90 16.31 21.39
C PRO A 138 -21.13 15.05 21.83
N TYR A 139 -20.53 14.32 20.90
CA TYR A 139 -19.82 13.07 21.18
C TYR A 139 -18.48 13.33 21.88
N ARG A 140 -18.24 12.67 23.03
CA ARG A 140 -17.01 12.81 23.83
C ARG A 140 -16.34 11.47 24.13
N ASP A 141 -17.11 10.39 24.13
CA ASP A 141 -16.68 9.05 24.50
C ASP A 141 -17.02 8.05 23.39
N LEU A 142 -16.03 7.25 22.95
CA LEU A 142 -16.21 6.29 21.88
C LEU A 142 -17.22 5.20 22.27
N ARG A 143 -17.15 4.70 23.49
CA ARG A 143 -18.05 3.64 23.98
C ARG A 143 -19.48 4.14 24.15
N ALA A 144 -19.68 5.21 24.91
CA ALA A 144 -21.00 5.70 25.26
C ALA A 144 -21.71 6.35 24.07
N ASP A 145 -21.03 7.29 23.38
CA ASP A 145 -21.65 8.17 22.39
C ASP A 145 -21.70 7.59 20.99
N ILE A 146 -20.80 6.64 20.66
CA ILE A 146 -20.73 6.05 19.33
C ILE A 146 -21.20 4.59 19.36
N VAL A 147 -20.54 3.73 20.16
CA VAL A 147 -20.80 2.29 20.15
C VAL A 147 -22.15 1.98 20.78
N ASN A 148 -22.36 2.30 22.06
CA ASN A 148 -23.60 1.99 22.78
C ASN A 148 -24.81 2.75 22.24
N ALA A 149 -24.59 3.95 21.69
CA ALA A 149 -25.63 4.74 21.03
C ALA A 149 -25.98 4.25 19.61
N GLY A 150 -25.33 3.18 19.14
CA GLY A 150 -25.62 2.59 17.82
C GLY A 150 -25.42 3.55 16.66
N ARG A 151 -24.37 4.38 16.69
CA ARG A 151 -24.10 5.39 15.66
C ARG A 151 -23.59 4.78 14.36
N THR A 152 -23.48 5.61 13.32
CA THR A 152 -22.89 5.23 12.04
C THR A 152 -21.38 5.47 12.04
N PHE A 153 -20.63 4.61 11.33
CA PHE A 153 -19.19 4.67 11.27
C PHE A 153 -18.66 4.50 9.84
N ALA A 154 -17.63 5.26 9.47
CA ALA A 154 -16.89 5.09 8.23
C ALA A 154 -15.49 4.53 8.48
N PHE A 155 -15.17 3.44 7.82
CA PHE A 155 -13.80 2.99 7.61
C PHE A 155 -13.25 3.60 6.31
N GLY A 156 -11.91 3.63 6.16
CA GLY A 156 -11.25 3.92 4.89
C GLY A 156 -11.36 2.74 3.91
N ASP A 157 -10.23 2.28 3.35
CA ASP A 157 -10.16 1.01 2.62
C ASP A 157 -10.17 -0.17 3.60
N VAL A 158 -10.72 -1.31 3.20
CA VAL A 158 -10.81 -2.53 4.03
C VAL A 158 -9.42 -3.02 4.45
N SER A 159 -8.40 -2.83 3.61
CA SER A 159 -7.00 -3.20 3.84
C SER A 159 -6.17 -2.08 4.48
N SER A 160 -6.81 -0.96 4.85
CA SER A 160 -6.13 0.15 5.52
C SER A 160 -5.80 -0.19 6.98
N THR A 161 -4.57 0.10 7.39
CA THR A 161 -4.12 -0.07 8.78
C THR A 161 -4.82 0.91 9.71
N SER A 162 -4.66 2.21 9.44
CA SER A 162 -5.20 3.29 10.28
C SER A 162 -6.64 3.66 9.94
N GLY A 163 -7.14 3.31 8.74
CA GLY A 163 -8.52 3.55 8.36
C GLY A 163 -9.46 2.37 8.60
N SER A 164 -8.94 1.16 8.87
CA SER A 164 -9.78 -0.03 9.08
C SER A 164 -9.33 -0.87 10.28
N LEU A 165 -8.12 -1.45 10.27
CA LEU A 165 -7.67 -2.38 11.33
C LEU A 165 -7.68 -1.71 12.72
N TYR A 166 -6.96 -0.61 12.88
CA TYR A 166 -6.86 0.05 14.20
C TYR A 166 -8.16 0.69 14.67
N PRO A 167 -8.98 1.31 13.83
CA PRO A 167 -10.35 1.68 14.21
C PRO A 167 -11.18 0.49 14.69
N ARG A 168 -11.05 -0.71 14.08
CA ARG A 168 -11.73 -1.92 14.57
C ARG A 168 -11.23 -2.34 15.95
N ILE A 169 -9.92 -2.24 16.21
CA ILE A 169 -9.34 -2.53 17.55
C ILE A 169 -9.90 -1.56 18.58
N MET A 170 -9.99 -0.26 18.27
CA MET A 170 -10.56 0.75 19.18
C MET A 170 -12.06 0.52 19.42
N LEU A 171 -12.82 0.22 18.36
CA LEU A 171 -14.25 -0.11 18.47
C LEU A 171 -14.50 -1.39 19.27
N ASP A 172 -13.69 -2.44 19.08
CA ASP A 172 -13.75 -3.69 19.84
C ASP A 172 -13.49 -3.44 21.34
N ALA A 173 -12.46 -2.66 21.67
CA ALA A 173 -12.16 -2.24 23.03
C ALA A 173 -13.29 -1.38 23.64
N ALA A 174 -14.05 -0.66 22.83
CA ALA A 174 -15.22 0.10 23.22
C ALA A 174 -16.50 -0.74 23.32
N GLY A 175 -16.46 -2.04 22.95
CA GLY A 175 -17.57 -2.98 23.07
C GLY A 175 -18.32 -3.31 21.78
N ALA A 176 -17.87 -2.81 20.63
CA ALA A 176 -18.40 -3.24 19.34
C ALA A 176 -17.90 -4.66 19.00
N ARG A 177 -18.65 -5.38 18.17
CA ARG A 177 -18.30 -6.73 17.69
C ARG A 177 -18.24 -6.74 16.16
N CYS A 178 -17.12 -6.24 15.61
CA CYS A 178 -16.93 -6.23 14.17
C CYS A 178 -16.80 -7.66 13.62
N SER A 179 -17.64 -8.01 12.66
CA SER A 179 -17.65 -9.34 12.06
C SER A 179 -16.39 -9.59 11.23
N PRO A 180 -15.70 -10.73 11.38
CA PRO A 180 -14.60 -11.11 10.51
C PRO A 180 -15.07 -11.60 9.13
N ARG A 181 -16.34 -12.05 9.02
CA ARG A 181 -16.91 -12.57 7.77
C ARG A 181 -17.64 -11.51 6.95
N LYS A 182 -18.25 -10.55 7.64
CA LYS A 182 -18.99 -9.43 7.05
C LYS A 182 -18.36 -8.14 7.52
N VAL A 183 -17.40 -7.68 6.76
CA VAL A 183 -16.54 -6.54 7.13
C VAL A 183 -17.30 -5.24 7.36
N ASP A 184 -18.52 -5.13 6.84
CA ASP A 184 -19.44 -4.00 7.00
C ASP A 184 -20.42 -4.15 8.19
N GLU A 185 -20.28 -5.19 9.02
CA GLU A 185 -21.06 -5.39 10.23
C GLU A 185 -20.22 -5.24 11.50
N CYS A 186 -20.56 -4.27 12.34
CA CYS A 186 -19.94 -4.02 13.64
C CYS A 186 -21.01 -3.69 14.69
N PRO A 187 -21.88 -4.65 15.08
CA PRO A 187 -22.89 -4.35 16.11
C PRO A 187 -22.25 -3.91 17.43
N PRO A 188 -22.89 -2.97 18.17
CA PRO A 188 -24.21 -2.42 17.97
C PRO A 188 -24.28 -1.20 17.03
N LEU A 189 -23.22 -0.85 16.30
CA LEU A 189 -23.25 0.22 15.32
C LEU A 189 -24.38 -0.02 14.30
N ARG A 190 -25.18 1.01 14.04
CA ARG A 190 -26.34 0.90 13.14
C ARG A 190 -25.95 0.66 11.69
N ARG A 191 -24.85 1.24 11.24
CA ARG A 191 -24.32 1.12 9.89
C ARG A 191 -22.82 1.39 9.86
N VAL A 192 -22.13 0.58 9.11
CA VAL A 192 -20.71 0.74 8.79
C VAL A 192 -20.58 0.89 7.28
N THR A 193 -19.70 1.77 6.82
CA THR A 193 -19.41 2.00 5.40
C THR A 193 -17.91 2.05 5.18
N PHE A 194 -17.48 1.73 3.95
CA PHE A 194 -16.11 1.91 3.50
C PHE A 194 -16.06 3.06 2.50
N THR A 195 -15.16 4.00 2.70
CA THR A 195 -15.04 5.21 1.87
C THR A 195 -13.90 5.11 0.85
N GLY A 196 -13.02 4.10 1.00
CA GLY A 196 -11.87 3.85 0.13
C GLY A 196 -10.62 4.65 0.50
N GLY A 197 -10.75 5.87 1.02
CA GLY A 197 -9.60 6.73 1.36
C GLY A 197 -9.84 7.61 2.59
N HIS A 198 -8.76 8.17 3.12
CA HIS A 198 -8.85 9.03 4.32
C HIS A 198 -9.50 10.38 4.05
N ASP A 199 -9.33 10.93 2.85
CA ASP A 199 -9.98 12.17 2.39
C ASP A 199 -11.50 11.98 2.33
N ALA A 200 -11.96 10.89 1.73
CA ALA A 200 -13.37 10.55 1.66
C ALA A 200 -13.97 10.27 3.05
N THR A 201 -13.22 9.61 3.96
CA THR A 201 -13.65 9.44 5.36
C THR A 201 -13.80 10.77 6.06
N ALA A 202 -12.81 11.67 5.94
CA ALA A 202 -12.86 13.01 6.55
C ALA A 202 -14.05 13.80 6.01
N ALA A 203 -14.30 13.78 4.70
CA ALA A 203 -15.43 14.43 4.06
C ALA A 203 -16.78 13.88 4.54
N ALA A 204 -16.92 12.55 4.67
CA ALA A 204 -18.13 11.90 5.12
C ALA A 204 -18.48 12.25 6.58
N VAL A 205 -17.47 12.32 7.47
CA VAL A 205 -17.67 12.73 8.87
C VAL A 205 -17.98 14.23 8.94
N HIS A 206 -17.22 15.07 8.24
CA HIS A 206 -17.43 16.52 8.22
C HIS A 206 -18.82 16.87 7.68
N GLY A 207 -19.23 16.25 6.56
CA GLY A 207 -20.55 16.45 5.94
C GLY A 207 -21.72 15.82 6.71
N GLY A 208 -21.46 15.09 7.79
CA GLY A 208 -22.49 14.44 8.62
C GLY A 208 -23.16 13.23 7.96
N GLN A 209 -22.57 12.65 6.95
CA GLN A 209 -23.05 11.42 6.32
C GLN A 209 -22.88 10.20 7.25
N VAL A 210 -21.88 10.28 8.13
CA VAL A 210 -21.64 9.35 9.24
C VAL A 210 -21.30 10.13 10.51
N ASP A 211 -21.49 9.48 11.67
CA ASP A 211 -21.25 10.09 12.98
C ASP A 211 -19.77 10.11 13.36
N ALA A 212 -19.05 9.04 13.01
CA ALA A 212 -17.63 8.88 13.30
C ALA A 212 -16.89 8.18 12.15
N GLY A 213 -15.56 8.28 12.13
CA GLY A 213 -14.74 7.60 11.11
C GLY A 213 -13.30 7.40 11.54
N GLY A 214 -12.66 6.36 10.93
CA GLY A 214 -11.27 6.02 11.14
C GLY A 214 -10.35 6.71 10.15
N ILE A 215 -9.31 7.41 10.63
CA ILE A 215 -8.42 8.22 9.78
C ILE A 215 -6.97 8.15 10.24
N GLU A 216 -6.03 8.34 9.31
CA GLU A 216 -4.64 8.68 9.62
C GLU A 216 -4.55 10.16 9.99
N LEU A 217 -3.99 10.45 11.18
CA LEU A 217 -3.96 11.82 11.70
C LEU A 217 -3.14 12.78 10.83
N ARG A 218 -2.00 12.35 10.31
CA ARG A 218 -1.16 13.15 9.41
C ARG A 218 -1.90 13.56 8.12
N ILE A 219 -2.77 12.67 7.61
CA ILE A 219 -3.59 12.98 6.44
C ILE A 219 -4.67 13.99 6.80
N LEU A 220 -5.32 13.86 7.96
CA LEU A 220 -6.27 14.87 8.43
C LEU A 220 -5.61 16.25 8.52
N HIS A 221 -4.46 16.36 9.19
CA HIS A 221 -3.74 17.64 9.29
C HIS A 221 -3.33 18.20 7.92
N ARG A 222 -3.00 17.35 6.95
CA ARG A 222 -2.75 17.79 5.57
C ARG A 222 -4.01 18.33 4.90
N LEU A 223 -5.15 17.63 5.01
CA LEU A 223 -6.43 18.06 4.44
C LEU A 223 -6.87 19.41 5.03
N GLU A 224 -6.60 19.64 6.31
CA GLU A 224 -6.84 20.93 6.96
C GLU A 224 -5.92 22.03 6.40
N ARG A 225 -4.62 21.77 6.23
CA ARG A 225 -3.69 22.75 5.62
C ARG A 225 -4.02 23.07 4.16
N GLU A 226 -4.54 22.07 3.41
CA GLU A 226 -5.00 22.25 2.03
C GLU A 226 -6.39 22.89 1.92
N GLY A 227 -7.05 23.16 3.05
CA GLY A 227 -8.41 23.74 3.08
C GLY A 227 -9.52 22.80 2.60
N LYS A 228 -9.23 21.48 2.45
CA LYS A 228 -10.20 20.45 2.06
C LYS A 228 -11.15 20.09 3.19
N VAL A 229 -10.68 20.22 4.41
CA VAL A 229 -11.45 20.13 5.65
C VAL A 229 -11.13 21.40 6.42
N PRO A 230 -12.14 22.17 6.91
CA PRO A 230 -11.84 23.32 7.75
C PRO A 230 -11.05 22.93 9.01
N ALA A 231 -10.04 23.71 9.35
CA ALA A 231 -9.21 23.43 10.52
C ALA A 231 -10.07 23.34 11.79
N GLY A 232 -9.89 22.25 12.55
CA GLY A 232 -10.65 22.00 13.78
C GLY A 232 -12.13 21.60 13.57
N ALA A 233 -12.58 21.38 12.33
CA ALA A 233 -13.93 20.90 12.06
C ALA A 233 -14.16 19.45 12.53
N LEU A 234 -13.09 18.67 12.63
CA LEU A 234 -13.10 17.31 13.17
C LEU A 234 -12.34 17.24 14.50
N ARG A 235 -12.81 16.41 15.41
CA ARG A 235 -12.23 16.19 16.72
C ARG A 235 -11.94 14.71 16.93
N ILE A 236 -10.76 14.41 17.47
CA ILE A 236 -10.34 13.06 17.85
C ILE A 236 -11.06 12.66 19.14
N ILE A 237 -11.65 11.46 19.19
CA ILE A 237 -12.27 10.87 20.39
C ILE A 237 -11.55 9.58 20.86
N ASP A 238 -10.77 8.94 20.01
CA ASP A 238 -9.83 7.88 20.39
C ASP A 238 -8.66 7.83 19.38
N LYS A 239 -7.51 7.32 19.81
CA LYS A 239 -6.32 7.20 18.94
C LYS A 239 -5.38 6.10 19.41
N ARG A 240 -4.59 5.56 18.48
CA ARG A 240 -3.53 4.58 18.72
C ARG A 240 -2.32 4.88 17.86
N GLU A 241 -1.13 4.67 18.42
CA GLU A 241 0.11 4.65 17.63
C GLU A 241 0.25 3.33 16.88
N VAL A 242 0.69 3.42 15.64
CA VAL A 242 0.77 2.34 14.66
C VAL A 242 2.15 2.34 14.04
N MET A 243 2.72 1.15 13.78
CA MET A 243 3.98 1.03 13.03
C MET A 243 3.88 1.72 11.67
N GLY A 244 4.92 2.47 11.30
CA GLY A 244 4.99 3.25 10.07
C GLY A 244 4.75 2.42 8.81
N TYR A 245 4.48 3.09 7.72
CA TYR A 245 4.25 2.45 6.43
C TYR A 245 5.55 1.83 5.90
N PRO A 246 5.62 0.53 5.62
CA PRO A 246 6.80 -0.03 4.98
C PRO A 246 6.86 0.35 3.50
N TRP A 247 8.05 0.74 3.05
CA TRP A 247 8.45 0.55 1.68
C TRP A 247 8.93 -0.89 1.54
N VAL A 248 8.25 -1.65 0.70
CA VAL A 248 8.56 -3.06 0.47
C VAL A 248 9.03 -3.27 -0.95
N ALA A 249 9.93 -4.24 -1.16
CA ALA A 249 10.33 -4.68 -2.48
C ALA A 249 10.09 -6.19 -2.62
N ARG A 250 9.87 -6.65 -3.86
CA ARG A 250 9.85 -8.09 -4.14
C ARG A 250 11.18 -8.70 -3.77
N THR A 251 11.16 -9.81 -3.02
CA THR A 251 12.37 -10.45 -2.50
C THR A 251 13.31 -10.88 -3.61
N GLU A 252 12.77 -11.24 -4.76
CA GLU A 252 13.53 -11.67 -5.95
C GLU A 252 14.41 -10.59 -6.58
N LEU A 253 14.20 -9.28 -6.29
CA LEU A 253 15.12 -8.23 -6.74
C LEU A 253 16.54 -8.44 -6.18
N GLY A 254 16.65 -9.18 -5.06
CA GLY A 254 17.91 -9.59 -4.46
C GLY A 254 18.60 -8.52 -3.62
N GLY A 255 19.60 -8.98 -2.88
CA GLY A 255 20.31 -8.16 -1.89
C GLY A 255 20.92 -6.86 -2.41
N PRO A 256 21.61 -6.85 -3.57
CA PRO A 256 22.17 -5.61 -4.13
C PRO A 256 21.12 -4.53 -4.38
N ALA A 257 19.98 -4.87 -4.99
CA ALA A 257 18.88 -3.92 -5.23
C ALA A 257 18.28 -3.42 -3.91
N HIS A 258 17.99 -4.31 -2.96
CA HIS A 258 17.46 -3.95 -1.65
C HIS A 258 18.37 -2.97 -0.91
N GLN A 259 19.68 -3.22 -0.94
CA GLN A 259 20.66 -2.33 -0.31
C GLN A 259 20.74 -0.97 -1.02
N ALA A 260 20.69 -0.95 -2.36
CA ALA A 260 20.71 0.30 -3.14
C ALA A 260 19.48 1.15 -2.82
N ILE A 261 18.29 0.55 -2.83
CA ILE A 261 17.04 1.22 -2.50
C ILE A 261 17.06 1.72 -1.05
N THR A 262 17.45 0.87 -0.09
CA THR A 262 17.54 1.26 1.32
C THR A 262 18.48 2.46 1.52
N ARG A 263 19.66 2.47 0.85
CA ARG A 263 20.59 3.61 0.89
C ARG A 263 19.98 4.87 0.30
N ALA A 264 19.29 4.76 -0.84
CA ALA A 264 18.60 5.91 -1.46
C ALA A 264 17.63 6.56 -0.48
N PHE A 265 16.79 5.76 0.20
CA PHE A 265 15.85 6.29 1.19
C PHE A 265 16.53 6.88 2.42
N THR A 266 17.50 6.19 2.99
CA THR A 266 18.18 6.65 4.22
C THR A 266 19.08 7.86 3.99
N ALA A 267 19.47 8.15 2.75
CA ALA A 267 20.23 9.32 2.35
C ALA A 267 19.37 10.57 2.07
N ILE A 268 18.04 10.45 2.07
CA ILE A 268 17.16 11.61 1.84
C ILE A 268 17.39 12.65 2.93
N ASN A 269 17.85 13.82 2.51
CA ASN A 269 18.06 14.98 3.37
C ASN A 269 17.39 16.25 2.84
N ASP A 270 16.72 16.17 1.66
CA ASP A 270 15.94 17.27 1.09
C ASP A 270 14.72 17.54 1.98
N PRO A 271 14.62 18.74 2.59
CA PRO A 271 13.48 19.07 3.45
C PRO A 271 12.13 19.00 2.76
N LYS A 272 12.06 19.28 1.44
CA LYS A 272 10.81 19.23 0.67
C LYS A 272 10.33 17.79 0.50
N LEU A 273 11.22 16.85 0.15
CA LEU A 273 10.88 15.44 0.07
C LEU A 273 10.48 14.87 1.43
N LEU A 274 11.23 15.20 2.48
CA LEU A 274 10.90 14.77 3.84
C LEU A 274 9.56 15.37 4.30
N ASP A 275 9.25 16.62 3.94
CA ASP A 275 7.97 17.24 4.27
C ASP A 275 6.80 16.60 3.52
N LEU A 276 6.99 16.28 2.24
CA LEU A 276 6.03 15.53 1.43
C LEU A 276 5.61 14.22 2.11
N MET A 277 6.58 13.49 2.65
CA MET A 277 6.38 12.20 3.33
C MET A 277 6.09 12.37 4.83
N ARG A 278 6.07 13.60 5.36
CA ARG A 278 5.92 13.93 6.79
C ARG A 278 6.95 13.22 7.66
N ALA A 279 8.10 12.96 7.08
CA ALA A 279 9.23 12.28 7.67
C ALA A 279 10.26 13.25 8.23
N ARG A 280 10.95 12.86 9.31
CA ARG A 280 12.21 13.47 9.72
C ARG A 280 13.39 12.84 9.00
N ARG A 281 13.31 11.53 8.75
CA ARG A 281 14.26 10.69 8.03
C ARG A 281 13.63 9.34 7.77
N TYR A 282 14.29 8.48 7.01
CA TYR A 282 13.95 7.06 6.87
C TYR A 282 14.87 6.17 7.71
N VAL A 283 14.35 5.06 8.18
CA VAL A 283 15.08 4.03 8.94
C VAL A 283 14.76 2.64 8.38
N PRO A 284 15.72 1.70 8.37
CA PRO A 284 15.46 0.32 8.01
C PRO A 284 14.41 -0.32 8.93
N VAL A 285 13.64 -1.23 8.35
CA VAL A 285 12.66 -2.07 9.07
C VAL A 285 12.73 -3.51 8.61
N THR A 286 12.16 -4.39 9.42
CA THR A 286 12.09 -5.84 9.18
C THR A 286 10.65 -6.33 9.26
N ALA A 287 10.38 -7.53 8.81
CA ALA A 287 9.07 -8.18 8.97
C ALA A 287 8.64 -8.30 10.45
N GLY A 288 9.62 -8.39 11.38
CA GLY A 288 9.36 -8.44 12.83
C GLY A 288 8.69 -7.20 13.38
N ASP A 289 8.97 -6.02 12.80
CA ASP A 289 8.38 -4.74 13.23
C ASP A 289 6.85 -4.69 13.01
N TYR A 290 6.32 -5.55 12.12
CA TYR A 290 4.88 -5.67 11.81
C TYR A 290 4.20 -6.87 12.49
N ALA A 291 4.87 -7.53 13.46
CA ALA A 291 4.32 -8.69 14.16
C ALA A 291 3.00 -8.35 14.89
N ASP A 292 2.89 -7.18 15.50
CA ASP A 292 1.67 -6.72 16.17
C ASP A 292 0.52 -6.53 15.17
N VAL A 293 0.79 -5.92 14.03
CA VAL A 293 -0.20 -5.75 12.95
C VAL A 293 -0.73 -7.10 12.49
N ARG A 294 0.19 -8.06 12.27
CA ARG A 294 -0.15 -9.43 11.84
C ARG A 294 -1.01 -10.16 12.87
N ARG A 295 -0.65 -10.07 14.15
CA ARG A 295 -1.41 -10.65 15.26
C ARG A 295 -2.84 -10.08 15.34
N GLU A 296 -2.97 -8.76 15.31
CA GLU A 296 -4.27 -8.09 15.42
C GLU A 296 -5.14 -8.34 14.18
N ALA A 297 -4.55 -8.36 12.99
CA ALA A 297 -5.25 -8.69 11.76
C ALA A 297 -5.82 -10.11 11.77
N ARG A 298 -5.07 -11.10 12.31
CA ARG A 298 -5.58 -12.46 12.53
C ARG A 298 -6.70 -12.50 13.57
N ARG A 299 -6.51 -11.83 14.71
CA ARG A 299 -7.51 -11.78 15.79
C ARG A 299 -8.85 -11.24 15.29
N LEU A 300 -8.83 -10.26 14.40
CA LEU A 300 -10.04 -9.64 13.82
C LEU A 300 -10.49 -10.31 12.51
N GLY A 301 -9.87 -11.42 12.09
CA GLY A 301 -10.24 -12.17 10.89
C GLY A 301 -9.98 -11.44 9.56
N LEU A 302 -9.10 -10.43 9.57
CA LEU A 302 -8.62 -9.74 8.37
C LEU A 302 -7.44 -10.45 7.70
N LEU A 303 -6.91 -11.48 8.36
CA LEU A 303 -6.01 -12.50 7.81
C LEU A 303 -6.58 -13.88 8.15
N PRO A 304 -6.41 -14.89 7.28
CA PRO A 304 -6.73 -16.27 7.62
C PRO A 304 -5.95 -16.72 8.87
N ALA A 305 -6.51 -17.67 9.62
CA ALA A 305 -5.75 -18.42 10.63
C ALA A 305 -4.60 -19.19 9.93
N GLU A 306 -3.53 -19.44 10.68
CA GLU A 306 -2.41 -20.30 10.22
C GLU A 306 -2.86 -21.74 10.12
#